data_3e0101af620f845714222fba4b2f592b
#
_entry.id   3e0101af620f845714222fba4b2f592b
#
_cell.length_a   1.000
_cell.length_b   1.000
_cell.length_c   1.000
_cell.angle_alpha   90.00
_cell.angle_beta   90.00
_cell.angle_gamma   90.00
#
_symmetry.space_group_name_H-M   'P 1'
#
loop_
_entity.id
_entity.type
_entity.pdbx_description
1 polymer ?
#
loop_
_entity_poly.entity_id
_entity_poly.type
_entity_poly.pdbx_seq_one_letter_code
_entity_poly.pdbx_strand_id
1 'polypeptide(L)'
;VSRLDAKQGVMCSLYGSKATPKVIFGDKSPAYNAFYEVLEDKCKGAYRLLNVLISAWDEEKDFNHWVLPDGFNAYVPVMQSQIDRVKVEELEYTMSVQTWLNQPLDYSVSLAANVVHSVDAYVLRTLVRRCNYNVKQVTNAIGLIQEALKDIRLVYFYDDEAIMPVHLFNKTGIADISCLEHLPKIVNQLPQRMLKQLLATFTEMLKNEPFEVITIHDSFACLPSHCNVLRYWYK
;
A
#
# COMPACT_ATOMS: atom_id res chain seq x y z
N VAL A 1 -18.89 -22.52 -14.54
CA VAL A 1 -18.43 -21.30 -13.83
C VAL A 1 -18.12 -20.23 -14.87
N SER A 2 -18.70 -19.05 -14.71
CA SER A 2 -18.44 -17.93 -15.62
C SER A 2 -17.03 -17.36 -15.40
N ARG A 3 -16.53 -16.60 -16.40
CA ARG A 3 -15.25 -15.85 -16.25
C ARG A 3 -15.31 -14.87 -15.07
N LEU A 4 -16.46 -14.26 -14.82
CA LEU A 4 -16.65 -13.31 -13.74
C LEU A 4 -16.54 -14.00 -12.38
N ASP A 5 -17.21 -15.14 -12.22
CA ASP A 5 -17.15 -15.95 -11.00
C ASP A 5 -15.72 -16.43 -10.72
N ALA A 6 -15.03 -16.93 -11.76
CA ALA A 6 -13.64 -17.37 -11.62
C ALA A 6 -12.73 -16.23 -11.19
N LYS A 7 -12.88 -15.02 -11.80
CA LYS A 7 -12.14 -13.82 -11.39
C LYS A 7 -12.41 -13.48 -9.92
N GLN A 8 -13.66 -13.47 -9.50
CA GLN A 8 -14.05 -13.17 -8.13
C GLN A 8 -13.49 -14.21 -7.15
N GLY A 9 -13.55 -15.50 -7.51
CA GLY A 9 -12.96 -16.57 -6.72
C GLY A 9 -11.46 -16.38 -6.50
N VAL A 10 -10.70 -16.06 -7.57
CA VAL A 10 -9.26 -15.82 -7.50
C VAL A 10 -8.95 -14.60 -6.62
N MET A 11 -9.62 -13.47 -6.86
CA MET A 11 -9.41 -12.25 -6.08
C MET A 11 -9.65 -12.47 -4.58
N CYS A 12 -10.81 -13.04 -4.22
CA CYS A 12 -11.14 -13.29 -2.82
C CYS A 12 -10.16 -14.27 -2.16
N SER A 13 -9.70 -15.30 -2.89
CA SER A 13 -8.73 -16.27 -2.37
C SER A 13 -7.38 -15.65 -2.10
N LEU A 14 -6.90 -14.74 -2.97
CA LEU A 14 -5.63 -14.05 -2.79
C LEU A 14 -5.68 -12.99 -1.67
N TYR A 15 -6.87 -12.56 -1.24
CA TYR A 15 -7.08 -11.79 -0.02
C TYR A 15 -7.32 -12.66 1.23
N GLY A 16 -7.19 -13.98 1.11
CA GLY A 16 -7.33 -14.91 2.23
C GLY A 16 -8.76 -15.40 2.51
N SER A 17 -9.77 -14.90 1.79
CA SER A 17 -11.15 -15.34 1.97
C SER A 17 -11.41 -16.67 1.26
N LYS A 18 -11.98 -17.63 2.00
CA LYS A 18 -12.46 -18.92 1.46
C LYS A 18 -13.97 -18.94 1.26
N ALA A 19 -14.71 -17.92 1.72
CA ALA A 19 -16.17 -17.90 1.67
C ALA A 19 -16.70 -17.82 0.23
N THR A 20 -16.22 -16.85 -0.55
CA THR A 20 -16.65 -16.66 -1.95
C THR A 20 -16.35 -17.87 -2.85
N PRO A 21 -15.12 -18.46 -2.82
CA PRO A 21 -14.85 -19.69 -3.56
C PRO A 21 -15.76 -20.86 -3.18
N LYS A 22 -16.12 -21.00 -1.91
CA LYS A 22 -17.09 -22.05 -1.47
C LYS A 22 -18.46 -21.87 -2.08
N VAL A 23 -18.93 -20.64 -2.18
CA VAL A 23 -20.23 -20.33 -2.81
C VAL A 23 -20.19 -20.62 -4.32
N ILE A 24 -19.10 -20.23 -4.98
CA ILE A 24 -18.97 -20.35 -6.45
C ILE A 24 -18.78 -21.81 -6.89
N PHE A 25 -17.89 -22.53 -6.20
CA PHE A 25 -17.46 -23.87 -6.63
C PHE A 25 -18.11 -25.01 -5.84
N GLY A 26 -18.81 -24.69 -4.74
CA GLY A 26 -19.34 -25.66 -3.79
C GLY A 26 -18.31 -26.08 -2.73
N ASP A 27 -18.72 -26.08 -1.47
CA ASP A 27 -17.80 -26.43 -0.36
C ASP A 27 -17.35 -27.91 -0.51
N LYS A 28 -16.05 -28.13 -0.44
CA LYS A 28 -15.41 -29.46 -0.56
C LYS A 28 -15.72 -30.21 -1.85
N SER A 29 -16.24 -29.57 -2.87
CA SER A 29 -16.51 -30.18 -4.18
C SER A 29 -15.23 -30.49 -4.95
N PRO A 30 -15.25 -31.38 -5.93
CA PRO A 30 -14.12 -31.58 -6.84
C PRO A 30 -13.69 -30.30 -7.56
N ALA A 31 -14.65 -29.42 -7.93
CA ALA A 31 -14.39 -28.17 -8.56
C ALA A 31 -13.65 -27.18 -7.62
N TYR A 32 -14.02 -27.15 -6.34
CA TYR A 32 -13.34 -26.35 -5.33
C TYR A 32 -11.88 -26.80 -5.12
N ASN A 33 -11.65 -28.10 -5.04
CA ASN A 33 -10.30 -28.65 -4.88
C ASN A 33 -9.44 -28.34 -6.11
N ALA A 34 -9.95 -28.61 -7.32
CA ALA A 34 -9.27 -28.30 -8.56
C ALA A 34 -8.96 -26.78 -8.70
N PHE A 35 -9.88 -25.92 -8.25
CA PHE A 35 -9.65 -24.48 -8.25
C PHE A 35 -8.41 -24.10 -7.39
N TYR A 36 -8.29 -24.63 -6.18
CA TYR A 36 -7.14 -24.33 -5.32
C TYR A 36 -5.84 -24.97 -5.82
N GLU A 37 -5.87 -26.18 -6.35
CA GLU A 37 -4.71 -26.79 -6.98
C GLU A 37 -4.16 -25.95 -8.13
N VAL A 38 -5.04 -25.44 -9.00
CA VAL A 38 -4.66 -24.55 -10.11
C VAL A 38 -4.16 -23.19 -9.58
N LEU A 39 -4.81 -22.63 -8.57
CA LEU A 39 -4.40 -21.36 -7.97
C LEU A 39 -3.00 -21.47 -7.37
N GLU A 40 -2.72 -22.51 -6.62
CA GLU A 40 -1.40 -22.76 -6.03
C GLU A 40 -0.32 -23.01 -7.10
N ASP A 41 -0.64 -23.74 -8.18
CA ASP A 41 0.31 -23.98 -9.27
C ASP A 41 0.58 -22.71 -10.08
N LYS A 42 -0.42 -21.93 -10.46
CA LYS A 42 -0.29 -20.76 -11.32
C LYS A 42 0.13 -19.48 -10.57
N CYS A 43 -0.24 -19.36 -9.30
CA CYS A 43 0.00 -18.16 -8.48
C CYS A 43 0.93 -18.45 -7.29
N LYS A 44 1.93 -19.30 -7.46
CA LYS A 44 2.84 -19.75 -6.37
C LYS A 44 3.40 -18.62 -5.53
N GLY A 45 3.86 -17.53 -6.18
CA GLY A 45 4.45 -16.38 -5.50
C GLY A 45 3.42 -15.63 -4.64
N ALA A 46 2.23 -15.36 -5.18
CA ALA A 46 1.16 -14.68 -4.48
C ALA A 46 0.63 -15.52 -3.30
N TYR A 47 0.48 -16.83 -3.51
CA TYR A 47 0.01 -17.73 -2.46
C TYR A 47 1.03 -17.87 -1.31
N ARG A 48 2.32 -17.93 -1.66
CA ARG A 48 3.40 -17.91 -0.66
C ARG A 48 3.41 -16.59 0.13
N LEU A 49 3.25 -15.45 -0.55
CA LEU A 49 3.18 -14.15 0.11
C LEU A 49 1.97 -14.07 1.04
N LEU A 50 0.79 -14.52 0.58
CA LEU A 50 -0.42 -14.58 1.41
C LEU A 50 -0.18 -15.36 2.71
N ASN A 51 0.43 -16.53 2.62
CA ASN A 51 0.71 -17.35 3.80
C ASN A 51 1.71 -16.66 4.76
N VAL A 52 2.73 -16.00 4.22
CA VAL A 52 3.68 -15.21 5.04
C VAL A 52 2.95 -14.07 5.76
N LEU A 53 2.07 -13.34 5.06
CA LEU A 53 1.32 -12.22 5.66
C LEU A 53 0.33 -12.71 6.72
N ILE A 54 -0.33 -13.85 6.50
CA ILE A 54 -1.22 -14.43 7.51
C ILE A 54 -0.43 -14.87 8.75
N SER A 55 0.74 -15.49 8.56
CA SER A 55 1.57 -15.93 9.67
C SER A 55 2.29 -14.80 10.42
N ALA A 56 2.32 -13.59 9.83
CA ALA A 56 2.88 -12.41 10.46
C ALA A 56 1.91 -11.71 11.43
N TRP A 57 0.68 -12.23 11.56
CA TRP A 57 -0.27 -11.71 12.54
C TRP A 57 0.28 -11.89 13.96
N ASP A 58 0.25 -10.80 14.73
CA ASP A 58 0.69 -10.78 16.13
C ASP A 58 -0.57 -10.69 17.02
N GLU A 59 -0.89 -11.79 17.69
CA GLU A 59 -2.08 -11.91 18.54
C GLU A 59 -1.90 -11.23 19.92
N GLU A 60 -0.66 -10.90 20.28
CA GLU A 60 -0.39 -10.22 21.56
C GLU A 60 -0.51 -8.70 21.46
N LYS A 61 -0.64 -8.17 20.23
CA LYS A 61 -0.72 -6.72 19.99
C LYS A 61 -2.13 -6.26 19.68
N ASP A 62 -2.50 -5.13 20.27
CA ASP A 62 -3.77 -4.45 19.99
C ASP A 62 -3.91 -3.99 18.53
N PHE A 63 -2.79 -3.83 17.82
CA PHE A 63 -2.75 -3.45 16.41
C PHE A 63 -1.50 -3.99 15.73
N ASN A 64 -1.63 -4.34 14.47
CA ASN A 64 -0.52 -4.58 13.57
C ASN A 64 -0.21 -3.30 12.79
N HIS A 65 1.07 -3.00 12.60
CA HIS A 65 1.49 -1.74 12.02
C HIS A 65 2.74 -1.94 11.15
N TRP A 66 2.80 -1.18 10.05
CA TRP A 66 3.97 -1.10 9.18
C TRP A 66 4.09 0.28 8.55
N VAL A 67 5.29 0.58 8.06
CA VAL A 67 5.59 1.86 7.41
C VAL A 67 5.86 1.64 5.93
N LEU A 68 5.22 2.42 5.09
CA LEU A 68 5.40 2.39 3.63
C LEU A 68 6.59 3.27 3.19
N PRO A 69 7.10 3.10 1.96
CA PRO A 69 8.30 3.83 1.50
C PRO A 69 8.17 5.36 1.53
N ASP A 70 6.95 5.89 1.50
CA ASP A 70 6.66 7.33 1.63
C ASP A 70 6.50 7.80 3.10
N GLY A 71 6.84 6.96 4.07
CA GLY A 71 6.72 7.26 5.49
C GLY A 71 5.31 7.13 6.07
N PHE A 72 4.33 6.72 5.26
CA PHE A 72 2.97 6.52 5.75
C PHE A 72 2.89 5.32 6.71
N ASN A 73 2.36 5.56 7.90
CA ASN A 73 2.11 4.53 8.90
C ASN A 73 0.74 3.89 8.67
N ALA A 74 0.72 2.61 8.36
CA ALA A 74 -0.48 1.82 8.26
C ALA A 74 -0.76 1.10 9.58
N TYR A 75 -1.96 1.28 10.13
CA TYR A 75 -2.42 0.65 11.36
C TYR A 75 -3.59 -0.26 11.06
N VAL A 76 -3.56 -1.47 11.58
CA VAL A 76 -4.67 -2.42 11.48
C VAL A 76 -5.09 -2.87 12.87
N PRO A 77 -5.98 -2.12 13.53
CA PRO A 77 -6.64 -2.59 14.73
C PRO A 77 -7.71 -3.59 14.33
N VAL A 78 -7.55 -4.85 14.68
CA VAL A 78 -8.57 -5.87 14.47
C VAL A 78 -8.98 -6.38 15.84
N MET A 79 -10.12 -5.88 16.29
CA MET A 79 -10.67 -6.16 17.59
C MET A 79 -11.75 -7.24 17.52
N GLN A 80 -11.89 -7.99 18.59
CA GLN A 80 -13.01 -8.92 18.75
C GLN A 80 -14.31 -8.13 18.78
N SER A 81 -15.36 -8.71 18.22
CA SER A 81 -16.71 -8.16 18.33
C SER A 81 -17.60 -9.15 19.05
N GLN A 82 -18.46 -8.61 19.94
CA GLN A 82 -19.50 -9.34 20.61
C GLN A 82 -20.85 -8.93 20.02
N ILE A 83 -21.68 -9.91 19.73
CA ILE A 83 -23.06 -9.67 19.24
C ILE A 83 -24.02 -10.08 20.36
N ASP A 84 -24.62 -9.08 20.97
CA ASP A 84 -25.65 -9.29 21.99
C ASP A 84 -27.03 -9.17 21.37
N ARG A 85 -27.95 -10.04 21.78
CA ARG A 85 -29.34 -9.95 21.40
C ARG A 85 -30.11 -9.26 22.50
N VAL A 86 -30.57 -8.06 22.22
CA VAL A 86 -31.38 -7.26 23.15
C VAL A 86 -32.83 -7.35 22.74
N LYS A 87 -33.69 -7.88 23.63
CA LYS A 87 -35.12 -7.90 23.44
C LYS A 87 -35.71 -6.59 23.98
N VAL A 88 -36.41 -5.88 23.14
CA VAL A 88 -37.21 -4.70 23.55
C VAL A 88 -38.64 -5.17 23.78
N GLU A 89 -39.00 -5.33 25.04
CA GLU A 89 -40.28 -5.97 25.41
C GLU A 89 -41.48 -5.17 24.94
N GLU A 90 -41.42 -3.83 25.02
CA GLU A 90 -42.50 -2.92 24.61
C GLU A 90 -42.80 -3.02 23.10
N LEU A 91 -41.82 -3.46 22.28
CA LEU A 91 -41.98 -3.59 20.83
C LEU A 91 -42.11 -5.03 20.37
N GLU A 92 -42.01 -6.00 21.28
CA GLU A 92 -41.90 -7.44 20.99
C GLU A 92 -40.82 -7.75 19.93
N TYR A 93 -39.79 -6.92 19.88
CA TYR A 93 -38.73 -7.00 18.87
C TYR A 93 -37.38 -7.34 19.49
N THR A 94 -36.62 -8.21 18.81
CA THR A 94 -35.25 -8.53 19.21
C THR A 94 -34.29 -7.95 18.20
N MET A 95 -33.38 -7.10 18.65
CA MET A 95 -32.33 -6.51 17.84
C MET A 95 -30.97 -7.09 18.23
N SER A 96 -30.09 -7.20 17.24
CA SER A 96 -28.68 -7.54 17.46
C SER A 96 -27.86 -6.26 17.58
N VAL A 97 -27.15 -6.14 18.69
CA VAL A 97 -26.23 -5.02 18.94
C VAL A 97 -24.82 -5.56 18.86
N GLN A 98 -24.01 -5.03 17.95
CA GLN A 98 -22.61 -5.39 17.84
C GLN A 98 -21.78 -4.36 18.61
N THR A 99 -21.02 -4.84 19.59
CA THR A 99 -20.06 -4.06 20.36
C THR A 99 -18.63 -4.55 20.06
N TRP A 100 -17.67 -3.62 20.05
CA TRP A 100 -16.27 -3.95 19.88
C TRP A 100 -15.63 -4.10 21.25
N LEU A 101 -14.99 -5.24 21.47
CA LEU A 101 -14.20 -5.48 22.67
C LEU A 101 -12.79 -4.94 22.46
N ASN A 102 -12.19 -4.35 23.47
CA ASN A 102 -10.79 -3.89 23.40
C ASN A 102 -9.83 -5.09 23.63
N GLN A 103 -9.99 -6.09 22.81
CA GLN A 103 -9.19 -7.31 22.81
C GLN A 103 -8.84 -7.68 21.37
N PRO A 104 -7.56 -7.99 21.06
CA PRO A 104 -7.17 -8.41 19.71
C PRO A 104 -7.83 -9.73 19.33
N LEU A 105 -7.94 -9.99 18.04
CA LEU A 105 -8.32 -11.29 17.53
C LEU A 105 -7.14 -12.27 17.63
N ASP A 106 -7.40 -13.51 18.05
CA ASP A 106 -6.40 -14.57 18.09
C ASP A 106 -5.85 -14.89 16.69
N TYR A 107 -6.65 -14.69 15.66
CA TYR A 107 -6.27 -14.94 14.27
C TYR A 107 -7.03 -14.02 13.31
N SER A 108 -6.31 -13.47 12.32
CA SER A 108 -6.94 -12.66 11.29
C SER A 108 -6.29 -12.81 9.92
N VAL A 109 -7.12 -13.04 8.89
CA VAL A 109 -6.72 -12.97 7.47
C VAL A 109 -6.73 -11.52 6.95
N SER A 110 -7.28 -10.59 7.71
CA SER A 110 -7.43 -9.20 7.31
C SER A 110 -6.08 -8.48 7.15
N LEU A 111 -5.03 -8.93 7.83
CA LEU A 111 -3.69 -8.37 7.70
C LEU A 111 -3.21 -8.41 6.24
N ALA A 112 -3.36 -9.56 5.58
CA ALA A 112 -2.95 -9.71 4.18
C ALA A 112 -3.67 -8.73 3.25
N ALA A 113 -4.99 -8.61 3.39
CA ALA A 113 -5.79 -7.66 2.61
C ALA A 113 -5.37 -6.22 2.88
N ASN A 114 -5.18 -5.83 4.15
CA ASN A 114 -4.78 -4.48 4.52
C ASN A 114 -3.36 -4.12 4.06
N VAL A 115 -2.41 -5.06 4.08
CA VAL A 115 -1.07 -4.84 3.51
C VAL A 115 -1.16 -4.55 2.02
N VAL A 116 -1.88 -5.36 1.25
CA VAL A 116 -2.06 -5.14 -0.20
C VAL A 116 -2.74 -3.79 -0.47
N HIS A 117 -3.84 -3.48 0.22
CA HIS A 117 -4.52 -2.18 0.07
C HIS A 117 -3.62 -1.00 0.45
N SER A 118 -2.76 -1.13 1.45
CA SER A 118 -1.82 -0.07 1.81
C SER A 118 -0.77 0.17 0.72
N VAL A 119 -0.32 -0.89 0.04
CA VAL A 119 0.59 -0.78 -1.11
C VAL A 119 -0.12 -0.11 -2.29
N ASP A 120 -1.37 -0.49 -2.59
CA ASP A 120 -2.17 0.18 -3.63
C ASP A 120 -2.32 1.68 -3.33
N ALA A 121 -2.61 2.03 -2.07
CA ALA A 121 -2.69 3.42 -1.64
C ALA A 121 -1.34 4.15 -1.75
N TYR A 122 -0.22 3.47 -1.51
CA TYR A 122 1.12 4.03 -1.74
C TYR A 122 1.36 4.32 -3.23
N VAL A 123 1.03 3.38 -4.12
CA VAL A 123 1.14 3.57 -5.58
C VAL A 123 0.31 4.77 -6.02
N LEU A 124 -0.93 4.88 -5.51
CA LEU A 124 -1.81 6.02 -5.78
C LEU A 124 -1.18 7.35 -5.34
N ARG A 125 -0.71 7.45 -4.10
CA ARG A 125 -0.08 8.68 -3.59
C ARG A 125 1.15 9.07 -4.40
N THR A 126 1.99 8.10 -4.74
CA THR A 126 3.19 8.32 -5.54
C THR A 126 2.85 8.78 -6.96
N LEU A 127 1.84 8.16 -7.58
CA LEU A 127 1.36 8.54 -8.90
C LEU A 127 0.86 10.00 -8.92
N VAL A 128 0.02 10.37 -7.94
CA VAL A 128 -0.48 11.75 -7.82
C VAL A 128 0.67 12.74 -7.64
N ARG A 129 1.63 12.46 -6.74
CA ARG A 129 2.80 13.32 -6.51
C ARG A 129 3.66 13.50 -7.76
N ARG A 130 3.78 12.46 -8.61
CA ARG A 130 4.56 12.52 -9.84
C ARG A 130 3.84 13.26 -10.97
N CYS A 131 2.52 13.33 -10.94
CA CYS A 131 1.72 14.02 -11.94
C CYS A 131 1.38 15.45 -11.55
N ASN A 132 1.10 15.71 -10.26
CA ASN A 132 0.71 17.02 -9.75
C ASN A 132 1.78 17.54 -8.78
N TYR A 133 2.64 18.41 -9.25
CA TYR A 133 3.79 18.90 -8.52
C TYR A 133 4.07 20.38 -8.78
N ASN A 134 4.79 21.04 -7.88
CA ASN A 134 5.26 22.40 -8.06
C ASN A 134 6.56 22.42 -8.86
N VAL A 135 6.53 22.96 -10.07
CA VAL A 135 7.69 23.04 -10.99
C VAL A 135 8.89 23.75 -10.34
N LYS A 136 8.66 24.88 -9.65
CA LYS A 136 9.75 25.63 -9.00
C LYS A 136 10.42 24.80 -7.89
N GLN A 137 9.62 24.09 -7.11
CA GLN A 137 10.12 23.26 -6.02
C GLN A 137 10.96 22.09 -6.56
N VAL A 138 10.49 21.41 -7.59
CA VAL A 138 11.22 20.31 -8.24
C VAL A 138 12.49 20.80 -8.92
N THR A 139 12.45 21.96 -9.60
CA THR A 139 13.65 22.57 -10.21
C THR A 139 14.70 22.92 -9.16
N ASN A 140 14.27 23.52 -8.04
CA ASN A 140 15.18 23.82 -6.93
C ASN A 140 15.79 22.54 -6.35
N ALA A 141 14.99 21.51 -6.16
CA ALA A 141 15.45 20.20 -5.66
C ALA A 141 16.53 19.58 -6.56
N ILE A 142 16.37 19.65 -7.88
CA ILE A 142 17.40 19.19 -8.83
C ILE A 142 18.72 19.95 -8.61
N GLY A 143 18.67 21.27 -8.49
CA GLY A 143 19.88 22.08 -8.23
C GLY A 143 20.58 21.66 -6.94
N LEU A 144 19.83 21.52 -5.86
CA LEU A 144 20.35 21.08 -4.55
C LEU A 144 21.00 19.69 -4.62
N ILE A 145 20.35 18.73 -5.30
CA ILE A 145 20.88 17.38 -5.46
C ILE A 145 22.17 17.40 -6.30
N GLN A 146 22.19 18.16 -7.39
CA GLN A 146 23.38 18.28 -8.24
C GLN A 146 24.57 18.85 -7.48
N GLU A 147 24.36 19.85 -6.61
CA GLU A 147 25.40 20.38 -5.74
C GLU A 147 25.86 19.34 -4.70
N ALA A 148 24.94 18.67 -4.04
CA ALA A 148 25.25 17.63 -3.06
C ALA A 148 26.03 16.44 -3.67
N LEU A 149 25.78 16.13 -4.94
CA LEU A 149 26.51 15.06 -5.66
C LEU A 149 27.94 15.42 -6.04
N LYS A 150 28.33 16.71 -6.06
CA LYS A 150 29.72 17.15 -6.32
C LYS A 150 30.62 16.94 -5.12
N ASP A 151 30.05 16.98 -3.92
CA ASP A 151 30.80 16.89 -2.66
C ASP A 151 30.43 15.59 -1.94
N ILE A 152 31.34 14.61 -1.99
CA ILE A 152 31.15 13.32 -1.30
C ILE A 152 31.48 13.51 0.17
N ARG A 153 30.44 13.68 0.99
CA ARG A 153 30.58 13.78 2.43
C ARG A 153 30.27 12.47 3.12
N LEU A 154 31.03 12.17 4.16
CA LEU A 154 30.67 11.13 5.11
C LEU A 154 29.67 11.73 6.10
N VAL A 155 28.46 11.17 6.11
CA VAL A 155 27.41 11.60 7.06
C VAL A 155 27.56 10.77 8.33
N TYR A 156 27.83 11.44 9.44
CA TYR A 156 27.97 10.80 10.75
C TYR A 156 26.70 10.87 11.60
N PHE A 157 25.87 11.87 11.34
CA PHE A 157 24.60 12.07 12.06
C PHE A 157 23.52 12.48 11.06
N TYR A 158 22.29 12.03 11.32
CA TYR A 158 21.11 12.42 10.57
C TYR A 158 20.22 13.30 11.44
N ASP A 159 19.70 14.37 10.86
CA ASP A 159 18.61 15.13 11.45
C ASP A 159 17.34 14.27 11.48
N ASP A 160 16.44 14.55 12.43
CA ASP A 160 15.19 13.80 12.60
C ASP A 160 14.39 13.68 11.28
N GLU A 161 14.41 14.73 10.46
CA GLU A 161 13.75 14.76 9.16
C GLU A 161 14.41 13.83 8.12
N ALA A 162 15.71 13.52 8.25
CA ALA A 162 16.45 12.63 7.35
C ALA A 162 16.40 11.16 7.76
N ILE A 163 16.24 10.87 9.05
CA ILE A 163 16.30 9.52 9.61
C ILE A 163 15.31 8.59 8.90
N MET A 164 14.05 8.97 8.83
CA MET A 164 13.00 8.12 8.26
C MET A 164 13.18 7.88 6.75
N PRO A 165 13.36 8.91 5.90
CA PRO A 165 13.62 8.71 4.47
C PRO A 165 14.83 7.80 4.18
N VAL A 166 15.94 8.00 4.91
CA VAL A 166 17.16 7.17 4.74
C VAL A 166 16.92 5.73 5.20
N HIS A 167 16.27 5.55 6.34
CA HIS A 167 15.93 4.23 6.86
C HIS A 167 15.05 3.43 5.90
N LEU A 168 13.99 4.05 5.38
CA LEU A 168 13.08 3.43 4.41
C LEU A 168 13.80 3.12 3.09
N PHE A 169 14.64 4.05 2.60
CA PHE A 169 15.45 3.81 1.43
C PHE A 169 16.41 2.62 1.61
N ASN A 170 17.06 2.50 2.76
CA ASN A 170 17.96 1.38 3.05
C ASN A 170 17.22 0.03 3.11
N LYS A 171 15.97 0.05 3.59
CA LYS A 171 15.12 -1.17 3.64
C LYS A 171 14.53 -1.56 2.30
N THR A 172 14.07 -0.59 1.52
CA THR A 172 13.27 -0.84 0.30
C THR A 172 14.07 -0.66 -0.99
N GLY A 173 15.13 0.12 -0.96
CA GLY A 173 15.87 0.56 -2.15
C GLY A 173 15.12 1.61 -2.98
N ILE A 174 13.98 2.12 -2.50
CA ILE A 174 13.11 3.08 -3.20
C ILE A 174 13.35 4.47 -2.63
N ALA A 175 13.83 5.39 -3.47
CA ALA A 175 13.89 6.80 -3.15
C ALA A 175 12.53 7.46 -3.43
N ASP A 176 11.72 7.62 -2.39
CA ASP A 176 10.39 8.21 -2.54
C ASP A 176 10.45 9.73 -2.59
N ILE A 177 9.63 10.33 -3.46
CA ILE A 177 9.58 11.78 -3.66
C ILE A 177 8.83 12.54 -2.56
N SER A 178 8.23 11.86 -1.59
CA SER A 178 7.61 12.49 -0.42
C SER A 178 8.57 13.34 0.40
N CYS A 179 9.87 13.06 0.30
CA CYS A 179 10.91 13.86 0.96
C CYS A 179 11.15 15.23 0.31
N LEU A 180 10.49 15.57 -0.80
CA LEU A 180 10.71 16.81 -1.56
C LEU A 180 10.59 18.08 -0.72
N GLU A 181 9.63 18.13 0.21
CA GLU A 181 9.41 19.30 1.07
C GLU A 181 10.57 19.52 2.06
N HIS A 182 11.15 18.44 2.55
CA HIS A 182 12.26 18.48 3.51
C HIS A 182 13.64 18.50 2.84
N LEU A 183 13.70 18.27 1.52
CA LEU A 183 14.94 18.10 0.77
C LEU A 183 15.95 19.26 0.97
N PRO A 184 15.54 20.55 1.03
CA PRO A 184 16.50 21.64 1.27
C PRO A 184 17.30 21.51 2.56
N LYS A 185 16.73 20.87 3.58
CA LYS A 185 17.39 20.65 4.87
C LYS A 185 18.24 19.40 4.90
N ILE A 186 17.75 18.33 4.26
CA ILE A 186 18.32 16.98 4.42
C ILE A 186 19.21 16.51 3.27
N VAL A 187 19.27 17.24 2.15
CA VAL A 187 19.94 16.79 0.91
C VAL A 187 21.39 16.34 1.12
N ASN A 188 22.13 17.05 1.98
CA ASN A 188 23.54 16.74 2.28
C ASN A 188 23.71 15.48 3.16
N GLN A 189 22.61 14.95 3.69
CA GLN A 189 22.61 13.78 4.56
C GLN A 189 22.13 12.53 3.83
N LEU A 190 21.56 12.69 2.62
CA LEU A 190 21.04 11.58 1.86
C LEU A 190 22.13 10.74 1.18
N PRO A 191 22.02 9.40 1.16
CA PRO A 191 22.95 8.54 0.45
C PRO A 191 23.03 8.88 -1.05
N GLN A 192 24.24 8.84 -1.61
CA GLN A 192 24.46 9.16 -3.03
C GLN A 192 23.55 8.35 -3.98
N ARG A 193 23.31 7.08 -3.65
CA ARG A 193 22.40 6.22 -4.44
C ARG A 193 20.96 6.73 -4.41
N MET A 194 20.50 7.22 -3.26
CA MET A 194 19.18 7.84 -3.11
C MET A 194 19.08 9.13 -3.91
N LEU A 195 20.08 10.01 -3.80
CA LEU A 195 20.15 11.26 -4.55
C LEU A 195 20.10 11.04 -6.06
N LYS A 196 20.81 10.04 -6.58
CA LYS A 196 20.78 9.68 -8.01
C LYS A 196 19.39 9.23 -8.48
N GLN A 197 18.68 8.45 -7.66
CA GLN A 197 17.30 8.03 -7.98
C GLN A 197 16.34 9.23 -7.96
N LEU A 198 16.42 10.09 -6.95
CA LEU A 198 15.60 11.30 -6.86
C LEU A 198 15.86 12.22 -8.05
N LEU A 199 17.14 12.45 -8.40
CA LEU A 199 17.52 13.27 -9.54
C LEU A 199 16.91 12.74 -10.85
N ALA A 200 17.00 11.43 -11.08
CA ALA A 200 16.41 10.82 -12.27
C ALA A 200 14.89 11.00 -12.30
N THR A 201 14.21 10.78 -11.17
CA THR A 201 12.75 10.94 -11.08
C THR A 201 12.33 12.38 -11.29
N PHE A 202 12.97 13.35 -10.62
CA PHE A 202 12.64 14.77 -10.77
C PHE A 202 12.93 15.31 -12.18
N THR A 203 14.03 14.86 -12.80
CA THR A 203 14.34 15.20 -14.18
C THR A 203 13.29 14.67 -15.14
N GLU A 204 12.79 13.45 -14.91
CA GLU A 204 11.74 12.86 -15.73
C GLU A 204 10.39 13.59 -15.53
N MET A 205 10.06 13.99 -14.30
CA MET A 205 8.85 14.77 -14.01
C MET A 205 8.84 16.08 -14.82
N LEU A 206 9.92 16.84 -14.84
CA LEU A 206 10.02 18.13 -15.55
C LEU A 206 9.95 18.04 -17.09
N LYS A 207 9.95 16.84 -17.68
CA LYS A 207 9.71 16.70 -19.13
C LYS A 207 8.26 16.98 -19.53
N ASN A 208 7.36 17.00 -18.56
CA ASN A 208 5.94 17.21 -18.78
C ASN A 208 5.43 18.33 -17.86
N GLU A 209 4.37 18.99 -18.26
CA GLU A 209 3.68 19.92 -17.37
C GLU A 209 2.92 19.16 -16.28
N PRO A 210 2.86 19.68 -15.04
CA PRO A 210 2.06 19.06 -13.99
C PRO A 210 0.57 19.11 -14.33
N PHE A 211 -0.16 18.09 -13.95
CA PHE A 211 -1.59 17.97 -14.19
C PHE A 211 -2.30 17.25 -13.04
N GLU A 212 -3.58 17.51 -12.90
CA GLU A 212 -4.40 16.86 -11.89
C GLU A 212 -4.79 15.44 -12.29
N VAL A 213 -4.76 14.56 -11.28
CA VAL A 213 -5.23 13.18 -11.39
C VAL A 213 -6.41 13.00 -10.46
N ILE A 214 -7.53 12.58 -11.02
CA ILE A 214 -8.72 12.18 -10.26
C ILE A 214 -8.59 10.70 -9.95
N THR A 215 -8.77 10.35 -8.69
CA THR A 215 -8.67 8.97 -8.22
C THR A 215 -10.02 8.52 -7.67
N ILE A 216 -10.48 7.36 -8.14
CA ILE A 216 -11.70 6.71 -7.64
C ILE A 216 -11.34 5.25 -7.39
N HIS A 217 -11.11 4.89 -6.14
CA HIS A 217 -10.58 3.58 -5.75
C HIS A 217 -9.25 3.27 -6.48
N ASP A 218 -9.24 2.23 -7.32
CA ASP A 218 -8.13 1.77 -8.16
C ASP A 218 -8.15 2.36 -9.58
N SER A 219 -9.08 3.27 -9.85
CA SER A 219 -9.24 3.92 -11.15
C SER A 219 -8.65 5.32 -11.13
N PHE A 220 -7.93 5.66 -12.19
CA PHE A 220 -7.28 6.96 -12.36
C PHE A 220 -7.79 7.63 -13.62
N ALA A 221 -8.12 8.91 -13.53
CA ALA A 221 -8.55 9.72 -14.64
C ALA A 221 -7.75 11.03 -14.71
N CYS A 222 -7.48 11.49 -15.92
CA CYS A 222 -6.91 12.79 -16.23
C CYS A 222 -7.44 13.28 -17.58
N LEU A 223 -7.09 14.50 -17.96
CA LEU A 223 -7.39 14.99 -19.30
C LEU A 223 -6.71 14.09 -20.37
N PRO A 224 -7.34 13.88 -21.54
CA PRO A 224 -6.82 12.99 -22.59
C PRO A 224 -5.39 13.30 -23.00
N SER A 225 -4.98 14.58 -23.01
CA SER A 225 -3.62 15.03 -23.33
C SER A 225 -2.55 14.44 -22.40
N HIS A 226 -2.90 14.08 -21.15
CA HIS A 226 -1.99 13.58 -20.13
C HIS A 226 -2.03 12.06 -19.94
N CYS A 227 -2.92 11.35 -20.64
CA CYS A 227 -3.09 9.90 -20.45
C CYS A 227 -1.81 9.09 -20.68
N ASN A 228 -0.95 9.50 -21.60
CA ASN A 228 0.30 8.77 -21.86
C ASN A 228 1.32 8.96 -20.72
N VAL A 229 1.37 10.15 -20.13
CA VAL A 229 2.23 10.46 -18.98
C VAL A 229 1.73 9.72 -17.75
N LEU A 230 0.42 9.72 -17.51
CA LEU A 230 -0.20 8.96 -16.41
C LEU A 230 0.11 7.46 -16.54
N ARG A 231 -0.02 6.88 -17.73
CA ARG A 231 0.32 5.47 -17.98
C ARG A 231 1.80 5.19 -17.82
N TYR A 232 2.67 6.12 -18.16
CA TYR A 232 4.11 5.97 -17.96
C TYR A 232 4.46 5.84 -16.48
N TRP A 233 3.89 6.69 -15.64
CA TRP A 233 4.13 6.65 -14.19
C TRP A 233 3.44 5.49 -13.45
N TYR A 234 2.39 4.93 -14.05
CA TYR A 234 1.67 3.78 -13.48
C TYR A 234 2.34 2.43 -13.77
N LYS A 235 3.18 2.34 -14.78
CA LYS A 235 3.95 1.13 -15.13
C LYS A 235 5.17 0.93 -14.23
#